data_d86ecc7dc070529ad98d833fdf2f51ef
#
_entry.id   d86ecc7dc070529ad98d833fdf2f51ef
#
_cell.length_a   1.000
_cell.length_b   1.000
_cell.length_c   1.000
_cell.angle_alpha   90.00
_cell.angle_beta   90.00
_cell.angle_gamma   90.00
#
_symmetry.space_group_name_H-M   'P 1'
#
loop_
_entity.id
_entity.type
_entity.pdbx_description
1 polymer ?
#
loop_
_entity_poly.entity_id
_entity_poly.type
_entity_poly.pdbx_seq_one_letter_code
_entity_poly.pdbx_strand_id
1 'polypeptide(L)'
;MNTNNPAPAPPPIPVPPANESNQYDFITKTTTKPSRGLGSMMSGNSSVQRLIFVIGGLLVLLIIGIVFMSFLGKGSKGDTEALIGLAQQQTELSRIAAVGVEKGTSPSTKYLASTTQLSIESSRQEIIAVLKKGGHKVGEKTLSQKKNAETDNQLDDAAQNNTFDATFTKILNEELSSYTTALQKAYNSTSSENTREILKTAFNSTKVLVGDKATN
;
A
#
# COMPACT_ATOMS: atom_id res chain seq x y z
N MET A 1 -53.72 18.33 -44.44
CA MET A 1 -52.73 19.33 -44.77
C MET A 1 -51.40 18.87 -44.18
N ASN A 2 -50.55 18.35 -45.03
CA ASN A 2 -49.29 17.74 -44.70
C ASN A 2 -48.19 18.78 -44.94
N THR A 3 -47.60 19.33 -43.91
CA THR A 3 -46.43 20.24 -44.07
C THR A 3 -45.19 19.46 -43.63
N ASN A 4 -44.57 18.79 -44.59
CA ASN A 4 -43.19 18.31 -44.49
C ASN A 4 -42.26 19.54 -44.55
N ASN A 5 -41.74 19.92 -43.39
CA ASN A 5 -40.66 20.91 -43.30
C ASN A 5 -39.33 20.13 -43.15
N PRO A 6 -38.43 20.17 -44.14
CA PRO A 6 -37.12 19.52 -44.00
C PRO A 6 -36.25 20.25 -42.97
N ALA A 7 -35.56 19.50 -42.12
CA ALA A 7 -34.65 19.99 -41.11
C ALA A 7 -33.51 20.81 -41.76
N PRO A 8 -33.06 21.90 -41.13
CA PRO A 8 -31.95 22.72 -41.63
C PRO A 8 -30.64 21.89 -41.60
N ALA A 9 -29.87 22.07 -42.68
CA ALA A 9 -28.57 21.44 -42.87
C ALA A 9 -27.58 21.87 -41.77
N PRO A 10 -26.71 20.99 -41.27
CA PRO A 10 -25.70 21.34 -40.29
C PRO A 10 -24.69 22.32 -40.90
N PRO A 11 -24.13 23.26 -40.07
CA PRO A 11 -23.16 24.24 -40.52
C PRO A 11 -21.87 23.55 -41.01
N PRO A 12 -21.18 24.13 -42.01
CA PRO A 12 -19.94 23.56 -42.54
C PRO A 12 -18.83 23.57 -41.46
N ILE A 13 -18.15 22.43 -41.35
CA ILE A 13 -16.99 22.28 -40.47
C ILE A 13 -15.86 23.16 -40.99
N PRO A 14 -15.25 24.05 -40.20
CA PRO A 14 -14.12 24.86 -40.65
C PRO A 14 -12.93 23.96 -40.98
N VAL A 15 -12.46 24.02 -42.23
CA VAL A 15 -11.23 23.35 -42.66
C VAL A 15 -10.05 24.15 -42.11
N PRO A 16 -9.14 23.54 -41.34
CA PRO A 16 -7.97 24.24 -40.84
C PRO A 16 -7.04 24.65 -42.01
N PRO A 17 -6.37 25.82 -41.92
CA PRO A 17 -5.48 26.31 -42.98
C PRO A 17 -4.27 25.36 -43.11
N ALA A 18 -3.87 25.12 -44.36
CA ALA A 18 -2.85 24.15 -44.78
C ALA A 18 -1.38 24.56 -44.45
N ASN A 19 -1.11 25.32 -43.42
CA ASN A 19 0.23 25.82 -43.12
C ASN A 19 0.70 25.67 -41.66
N GLU A 20 0.24 24.68 -40.92
CA GLU A 20 0.76 24.41 -39.59
C GLU A 20 1.69 23.18 -39.54
N SER A 21 2.42 22.87 -40.61
CA SER A 21 3.38 21.77 -40.65
C SER A 21 4.71 22.00 -39.88
N ASN A 22 4.89 23.19 -39.27
CA ASN A 22 6.16 23.55 -38.63
C ASN A 22 6.13 23.62 -37.07
N GLN A 23 4.98 23.35 -36.43
CA GLN A 23 4.86 23.55 -35.00
C GLN A 23 5.35 22.35 -34.17
N TYR A 24 5.58 21.21 -34.81
CA TYR A 24 6.05 19.97 -34.12
C TYR A 24 7.43 19.48 -34.59
N ASP A 25 8.15 20.28 -35.41
CA ASP A 25 9.45 19.89 -35.97
C ASP A 25 10.57 19.79 -34.90
N PHE A 26 10.35 20.36 -33.70
CA PHE A 26 11.25 20.23 -32.56
C PHE A 26 11.16 18.85 -31.85
N ILE A 27 10.06 18.12 -32.07
CA ILE A 27 9.87 16.78 -31.46
C ILE A 27 10.54 15.68 -32.30
N THR A 28 10.68 15.91 -33.61
CA THR A 28 11.21 14.91 -34.55
C THR A 28 12.68 15.11 -34.92
N LYS A 29 13.25 16.28 -34.66
CA LYS A 29 14.70 16.48 -34.81
C LYS A 29 15.42 15.94 -33.59
N THR A 30 15.67 14.63 -33.59
CA THR A 30 16.72 14.01 -32.77
C THR A 30 18.04 14.63 -33.18
N THR A 31 18.48 15.65 -32.46
CA THR A 31 19.85 16.14 -32.55
C THR A 31 20.74 15.04 -32.00
N THR A 32 21.15 14.13 -32.85
CA THR A 32 22.24 13.21 -32.58
C THR A 32 23.51 14.01 -32.43
N LYS A 33 23.74 14.59 -31.24
CA LYS A 33 25.09 14.87 -30.81
C LYS A 33 25.79 13.51 -30.76
N PRO A 34 26.94 13.33 -31.38
CA PRO A 34 27.76 12.15 -31.15
C PRO A 34 28.16 12.18 -29.67
N SER A 35 27.41 11.50 -28.83
CA SER A 35 27.91 11.14 -27.50
C SER A 35 29.12 10.26 -27.77
N ARG A 36 30.31 10.75 -27.42
CA ARG A 36 31.49 9.91 -27.26
C ARG A 36 31.07 8.83 -26.26
N GLY A 37 30.56 7.74 -26.82
CA GLY A 37 30.03 6.63 -26.05
C GLY A 37 31.16 6.00 -25.26
N LEU A 38 30.89 5.71 -24.01
CA LEU A 38 31.63 4.79 -23.17
C LEU A 38 31.87 3.42 -23.86
N GLY A 39 31.26 3.15 -24.99
CA GLY A 39 31.45 1.93 -25.79
C GLY A 39 32.81 1.81 -26.52
N SER A 40 33.55 2.91 -26.68
CA SER A 40 34.87 2.89 -27.33
C SER A 40 36.01 2.40 -26.43
N MET A 41 35.80 2.25 -25.12
CA MET A 41 36.81 1.71 -24.19
C MET A 41 36.79 0.18 -24.08
N MET A 42 35.89 -0.50 -24.78
CA MET A 42 35.70 -1.96 -24.63
C MET A 42 36.45 -2.78 -25.72
N SER A 43 37.27 -2.16 -26.55
CA SER A 43 38.02 -2.83 -27.61
C SER A 43 39.50 -3.11 -27.24
N GLY A 44 39.77 -3.37 -25.97
CA GLY A 44 41.09 -3.81 -25.51
C GLY A 44 41.17 -5.34 -25.39
N ASN A 45 41.88 -5.96 -26.31
CA ASN A 45 42.05 -7.43 -26.42
C ASN A 45 43.07 -8.02 -25.43
N SER A 46 43.16 -7.48 -24.20
CA SER A 46 44.06 -8.06 -23.18
C SER A 46 43.22 -8.79 -22.12
N SER A 47 43.58 -10.05 -21.85
CA SER A 47 42.99 -10.89 -20.81
C SER A 47 43.00 -10.22 -19.43
N VAL A 48 43.98 -9.36 -19.17
CA VAL A 48 44.13 -8.56 -17.95
C VAL A 48 43.02 -7.51 -17.82
N GLN A 49 42.64 -6.86 -18.91
CA GLN A 49 41.58 -5.84 -18.89
C GLN A 49 40.22 -6.47 -18.64
N ARG A 50 39.95 -7.65 -19.19
CA ARG A 50 38.71 -8.42 -18.88
C ARG A 50 38.69 -8.85 -17.41
N LEU A 51 39.84 -9.27 -16.85
CA LEU A 51 39.94 -9.64 -15.44
C LEU A 51 39.66 -8.46 -14.51
N ILE A 52 40.16 -7.26 -14.84
CA ILE A 52 39.92 -6.03 -14.08
C ILE A 52 38.41 -5.65 -14.10
N PHE A 53 37.72 -5.78 -15.24
CA PHE A 53 36.29 -5.53 -15.34
C PHE A 53 35.46 -6.56 -14.58
N VAL A 54 35.84 -7.83 -14.59
CA VAL A 54 35.13 -8.88 -13.84
C VAL A 54 35.33 -8.69 -12.34
N ILE A 55 36.55 -8.42 -11.89
CA ILE A 55 36.84 -8.17 -10.46
C ILE A 55 36.22 -6.86 -10.02
N GLY A 56 36.28 -5.78 -10.80
CA GLY A 56 35.66 -4.50 -10.52
C GLY A 56 34.13 -4.60 -10.49
N GLY A 57 33.53 -5.30 -11.44
CA GLY A 57 32.09 -5.56 -11.47
C GLY A 57 31.60 -6.38 -10.28
N LEU A 58 32.35 -7.43 -9.89
CA LEU A 58 32.06 -8.26 -8.74
C LEU A 58 32.17 -7.46 -7.42
N LEU A 59 33.19 -6.59 -7.33
CA LEU A 59 33.37 -5.71 -6.15
C LEU A 59 32.26 -4.68 -6.02
N VAL A 60 31.81 -4.10 -7.15
CA VAL A 60 30.64 -3.18 -7.16
C VAL A 60 29.37 -3.93 -6.76
N LEU A 61 29.14 -5.14 -7.26
CA LEU A 61 28.00 -5.97 -6.83
C LEU A 61 28.06 -6.33 -5.35
N LEU A 62 29.27 -6.59 -4.83
CA LEU A 62 29.48 -6.88 -3.41
C LEU A 62 29.19 -5.64 -2.55
N ILE A 63 29.64 -4.45 -2.98
CA ILE A 63 29.34 -3.18 -2.30
C ILE A 63 27.85 -2.89 -2.35
N ILE A 64 27.18 -3.07 -3.51
CA ILE A 64 25.73 -2.93 -3.64
C ILE A 64 25.02 -3.93 -2.72
N GLY A 65 25.50 -5.19 -2.64
CA GLY A 65 24.98 -6.21 -1.72
C GLY A 65 25.13 -5.81 -0.25
N ILE A 66 26.28 -5.26 0.15
CA ILE A 66 26.51 -4.79 1.52
C ILE A 66 25.66 -3.56 1.83
N VAL A 67 25.54 -2.60 0.91
CA VAL A 67 24.66 -1.44 1.05
C VAL A 67 23.20 -1.90 1.11
N PHE A 68 22.80 -2.85 0.27
CA PHE A 68 21.45 -3.44 0.30
C PHE A 68 21.19 -4.20 1.60
N MET A 69 22.19 -4.95 2.13
CA MET A 69 22.10 -5.60 3.45
C MET A 69 22.09 -4.59 4.60
N SER A 70 22.77 -3.46 4.48
CA SER A 70 22.72 -2.38 5.48
C SER A 70 21.39 -1.63 5.45
N PHE A 71 20.72 -1.54 4.30
CA PHE A 71 19.34 -1.05 4.16
C PHE A 71 18.28 -2.08 4.62
N LEU A 72 18.64 -3.35 4.69
CA LEU A 72 17.82 -4.40 5.33
C LEU A 72 17.92 -4.33 6.87
N GLY A 73 18.05 -3.10 7.36
CA GLY A 73 18.14 -2.60 8.72
C GLY A 73 18.02 -3.66 9.80
N LYS A 74 18.99 -3.71 10.67
CA LYS A 74 18.83 -4.20 12.04
C LYS A 74 17.61 -3.47 12.65
N GLY A 75 16.39 -3.97 12.40
CA GLY A 75 15.24 -3.62 13.22
C GLY A 75 15.63 -3.90 14.66
N SER A 76 15.54 -2.91 15.52
CA SER A 76 15.78 -3.17 16.95
C SER A 76 14.78 -4.26 17.37
N LYS A 77 15.10 -5.06 18.38
CA LYS A 77 14.15 -6.09 18.88
C LYS A 77 12.79 -5.48 19.19
N GLY A 78 12.76 -4.23 19.69
CA GLY A 78 11.53 -3.50 19.96
C GLY A 78 10.70 -3.19 18.70
N ASP A 79 11.33 -2.88 17.57
CA ASP A 79 10.61 -2.64 16.31
C ASP A 79 9.92 -3.92 15.81
N THR A 80 10.60 -5.06 15.92
CA THR A 80 10.06 -6.37 15.52
C THR A 80 8.83 -6.75 16.36
N GLU A 81 8.92 -6.60 17.69
CA GLU A 81 7.81 -6.90 18.60
C GLU A 81 6.62 -5.97 18.35
N ALA A 82 6.86 -4.68 18.11
CA ALA A 82 5.81 -3.73 17.75
C ALA A 82 5.09 -4.12 16.45
N LEU A 83 5.85 -4.50 15.41
CA LEU A 83 5.28 -4.94 14.13
C LEU A 83 4.50 -6.26 14.25
N ILE A 84 4.98 -7.22 15.06
CA ILE A 84 4.24 -8.45 15.35
C ILE A 84 2.93 -8.10 16.08
N GLY A 85 2.99 -7.23 17.08
CA GLY A 85 1.82 -6.77 17.81
C GLY A 85 0.78 -6.09 16.92
N LEU A 86 1.21 -5.29 15.93
CA LEU A 86 0.35 -4.69 14.91
C LEU A 86 -0.27 -5.75 14.01
N ALA A 87 0.52 -6.72 13.51
CA ALA A 87 0.00 -7.80 12.66
C ALA A 87 -1.05 -8.66 13.40
N GLN A 88 -0.90 -8.87 14.70
CA GLN A 88 -1.88 -9.53 15.56
C GLN A 88 -3.19 -8.72 15.69
N GLN A 89 -3.09 -7.41 15.91
CA GLN A 89 -4.27 -6.53 15.94
C GLN A 89 -4.99 -6.49 14.60
N GLN A 90 -4.25 -6.42 13.50
CA GLN A 90 -4.82 -6.49 12.15
C GLN A 90 -5.54 -7.82 11.90
N THR A 91 -5.01 -8.93 12.40
CA THR A 91 -5.67 -10.23 12.29
C THR A 91 -7.00 -10.26 13.05
N GLU A 92 -7.03 -9.69 14.26
CA GLU A 92 -8.27 -9.58 15.03
C GLU A 92 -9.28 -8.61 14.38
N LEU A 93 -8.84 -7.43 13.94
CA LEU A 93 -9.68 -6.48 13.21
C LEU A 93 -10.28 -7.08 11.94
N SER A 94 -9.48 -7.81 11.16
CA SER A 94 -9.95 -8.50 9.95
C SER A 94 -11.00 -9.56 10.28
N ARG A 95 -10.81 -10.29 11.39
CA ARG A 95 -11.77 -11.29 11.88
C ARG A 95 -13.09 -10.65 12.31
N ILE A 96 -13.04 -9.58 13.10
CA ILE A 96 -14.24 -8.83 13.53
C ILE A 96 -14.96 -8.28 12.31
N ALA A 97 -14.23 -7.69 11.36
CA ALA A 97 -14.80 -7.17 10.13
C ALA A 97 -15.49 -8.28 9.30
N ALA A 98 -14.91 -9.48 9.21
CA ALA A 98 -15.53 -10.62 8.54
C ALA A 98 -16.89 -10.99 9.18
N VAL A 99 -16.99 -10.97 10.52
CA VAL A 99 -18.27 -11.17 11.22
C VAL A 99 -19.28 -10.08 10.86
N GLY A 100 -18.82 -8.84 10.72
CA GLY A 100 -19.68 -7.72 10.29
C GLY A 100 -20.18 -7.84 8.85
N VAL A 101 -19.38 -8.40 7.93
CA VAL A 101 -19.80 -8.72 6.56
C VAL A 101 -20.87 -9.79 6.55
N GLU A 102 -20.71 -10.82 7.40
CA GLU A 102 -21.62 -11.97 7.48
C GLU A 102 -22.94 -11.61 8.17
N LYS A 103 -22.86 -11.03 9.38
CA LYS A 103 -24.01 -10.83 10.28
C LYS A 103 -24.62 -9.42 10.24
N GLY A 104 -23.96 -8.44 9.61
CA GLY A 104 -24.49 -7.08 9.48
C GLY A 104 -25.86 -7.08 8.80
N THR A 105 -26.79 -6.31 9.33
CA THR A 105 -28.17 -6.24 8.80
C THR A 105 -28.34 -5.05 7.85
N SER A 106 -27.71 -3.90 8.15
CA SER A 106 -27.79 -2.71 7.31
C SER A 106 -26.72 -2.71 6.20
N PRO A 107 -27.02 -2.10 5.04
CA PRO A 107 -26.01 -1.90 3.99
C PRO A 107 -24.80 -1.09 4.47
N SER A 108 -25.00 -0.12 5.36
CA SER A 108 -23.92 0.70 5.93
C SER A 108 -22.96 -0.13 6.78
N THR A 109 -23.48 -1.01 7.62
CA THR A 109 -22.66 -1.93 8.44
C THR A 109 -21.85 -2.88 7.56
N LYS A 110 -22.48 -3.48 6.54
CA LYS A 110 -21.78 -4.36 5.59
C LYS A 110 -20.71 -3.64 4.80
N TYR A 111 -20.99 -2.41 4.37
CA TYR A 111 -20.02 -1.58 3.66
C TYR A 111 -18.82 -1.22 4.57
N LEU A 112 -19.08 -0.76 5.80
CA LEU A 112 -18.03 -0.46 6.78
C LEU A 112 -17.18 -1.70 7.06
N ALA A 113 -17.82 -2.85 7.29
CA ALA A 113 -17.14 -4.11 7.57
C ALA A 113 -16.24 -4.55 6.40
N SER A 114 -16.77 -4.57 5.17
CA SER A 114 -16.00 -4.99 3.99
C SER A 114 -14.85 -4.04 3.68
N THR A 115 -15.07 -2.73 3.78
CA THR A 115 -14.02 -1.72 3.56
C THR A 115 -12.91 -1.85 4.60
N THR A 116 -13.29 -2.05 5.88
CA THR A 116 -12.34 -2.30 6.97
C THR A 116 -11.53 -3.56 6.70
N GLN A 117 -12.20 -4.67 6.36
CA GLN A 117 -11.53 -5.94 6.09
C GLN A 117 -10.47 -5.81 4.99
N LEU A 118 -10.82 -5.19 3.86
CA LEU A 118 -9.91 -5.00 2.74
C LEU A 118 -8.71 -4.11 3.10
N SER A 119 -8.98 -2.98 3.77
CA SER A 119 -7.94 -2.03 4.17
C SER A 119 -6.95 -2.64 5.16
N ILE A 120 -7.47 -3.33 6.19
CA ILE A 120 -6.66 -3.98 7.23
C ILE A 120 -5.86 -5.15 6.64
N GLU A 121 -6.45 -5.95 5.76
CA GLU A 121 -5.76 -7.07 5.11
C GLU A 121 -4.61 -6.61 4.23
N SER A 122 -4.81 -5.56 3.42
CA SER A 122 -3.74 -4.96 2.60
C SER A 122 -2.58 -4.48 3.48
N SER A 123 -2.87 -3.71 4.53
CA SER A 123 -1.86 -3.22 5.47
C SER A 123 -1.15 -4.35 6.22
N ARG A 124 -1.87 -5.42 6.58
CA ARG A 124 -1.30 -6.60 7.24
C ARG A 124 -0.26 -7.30 6.36
N GLN A 125 -0.55 -7.44 5.06
CA GLN A 125 0.38 -8.05 4.12
C GLN A 125 1.69 -7.25 4.02
N GLU A 126 1.62 -5.92 4.02
CA GLU A 126 2.80 -5.05 4.02
C GLU A 126 3.64 -5.22 5.29
N ILE A 127 3.03 -5.23 6.47
CA ILE A 127 3.72 -5.44 7.75
C ILE A 127 4.36 -6.84 7.79
N ILE A 128 3.64 -7.88 7.36
CA ILE A 128 4.18 -9.25 7.29
C ILE A 128 5.36 -9.33 6.31
N ALA A 129 5.31 -8.60 5.19
CA ALA A 129 6.41 -8.54 4.24
C ALA A 129 7.67 -7.91 4.85
N VAL A 130 7.53 -6.83 5.65
CA VAL A 130 8.63 -6.24 6.42
C VAL A 130 9.23 -7.25 7.40
N LEU A 131 8.38 -7.93 8.18
CA LEU A 131 8.81 -8.95 9.13
C LEU A 131 9.57 -10.09 8.44
N LYS A 132 9.06 -10.59 7.33
CA LYS A 132 9.72 -11.64 6.53
C LYS A 132 11.07 -11.18 5.98
N LYS A 133 11.17 -9.95 5.47
CA LYS A 133 12.46 -9.37 5.01
C LYS A 133 13.47 -9.27 6.17
N GLY A 134 13.00 -8.97 7.38
CA GLY A 134 13.81 -8.98 8.61
C GLY A 134 14.18 -10.39 9.11
N GLY A 135 13.81 -11.46 8.40
CA GLY A 135 14.10 -12.84 8.80
C GLY A 135 13.11 -13.42 9.82
N HIS A 136 12.02 -12.70 10.15
CA HIS A 136 11.05 -13.14 11.13
C HIS A 136 9.91 -13.93 10.47
N LYS A 137 9.77 -15.19 10.85
CA LYS A 137 8.64 -16.04 10.43
C LYS A 137 7.48 -15.83 11.39
N VAL A 138 6.40 -15.22 10.89
CA VAL A 138 5.17 -15.03 11.65
C VAL A 138 4.13 -16.04 11.16
N GLY A 139 3.87 -17.05 11.96
CA GLY A 139 2.88 -18.09 11.67
C GLY A 139 1.49 -17.71 12.19
N GLU A 140 0.47 -18.43 11.74
CA GLU A 140 -0.93 -18.21 12.12
C GLU A 140 -1.15 -18.23 13.64
N LYS A 141 -0.51 -19.18 14.36
CA LYS A 141 -0.56 -19.25 15.82
C LYS A 141 -0.08 -17.95 16.50
N THR A 142 0.92 -17.29 15.93
CA THR A 142 1.41 -16.00 16.45
C THR A 142 0.43 -14.90 16.14
N LEU A 143 -0.12 -14.86 14.94
CA LEU A 143 -1.06 -13.84 14.49
C LEU A 143 -2.38 -13.87 15.27
N SER A 144 -2.85 -15.04 15.65
CA SER A 144 -4.12 -15.23 16.37
C SER A 144 -4.04 -14.97 17.89
N GLN A 145 -2.88 -14.58 18.43
CA GLN A 145 -2.71 -14.39 19.89
C GLN A 145 -3.56 -13.29 20.50
N LYS A 146 -4.02 -12.33 19.70
CA LYS A 146 -4.91 -11.23 20.15
C LYS A 146 -6.40 -11.54 19.89
N LYS A 147 -6.74 -12.76 19.47
CA LYS A 147 -8.15 -13.15 19.35
C LYS A 147 -8.86 -13.00 20.69
N ASN A 148 -9.95 -12.25 20.69
CA ASN A 148 -10.75 -11.98 21.89
C ASN A 148 -12.08 -12.73 21.80
N ALA A 149 -12.24 -13.76 22.65
CA ALA A 149 -13.48 -14.53 22.72
C ALA A 149 -14.65 -13.73 23.30
N GLU A 150 -14.38 -12.72 24.14
CA GLU A 150 -15.40 -11.84 24.68
C GLU A 150 -16.07 -11.02 23.58
N THR A 151 -15.29 -10.57 22.57
CA THR A 151 -15.82 -9.90 21.37
C THR A 151 -16.79 -10.82 20.61
N ASP A 152 -16.47 -12.12 20.50
CA ASP A 152 -17.36 -13.07 19.85
C ASP A 152 -18.69 -13.20 20.60
N ASN A 153 -18.64 -13.34 21.94
CA ASN A 153 -19.82 -13.44 22.78
C ASN A 153 -20.69 -12.17 22.65
N GLN A 154 -20.10 -10.98 22.73
CA GLN A 154 -20.84 -9.71 22.60
C GLN A 154 -21.52 -9.56 21.23
N LEU A 155 -20.86 -9.98 20.15
CA LEU A 155 -21.44 -9.92 18.80
C LEU A 155 -22.55 -10.98 18.62
N ASP A 156 -22.40 -12.16 19.19
CA ASP A 156 -23.41 -13.22 19.14
C ASP A 156 -24.66 -12.83 19.94
N ASP A 157 -24.49 -12.29 21.14
CA ASP A 157 -25.59 -11.79 21.97
C ASP A 157 -26.30 -10.62 21.28
N ALA A 158 -25.56 -9.70 20.65
CA ALA A 158 -26.12 -8.59 19.91
C ALA A 158 -26.93 -9.04 18.68
N ALA A 159 -26.48 -10.11 18.01
CA ALA A 159 -27.21 -10.70 16.88
C ALA A 159 -28.57 -11.28 17.33
N GLN A 160 -28.60 -11.94 18.49
CA GLN A 160 -29.83 -12.52 19.07
C GLN A 160 -30.83 -11.43 19.51
N ASN A 161 -30.31 -10.26 19.92
CA ASN A 161 -31.11 -9.15 20.44
C ASN A 161 -31.44 -8.07 19.41
N ASN A 162 -31.15 -8.27 18.09
CA ASN A 162 -31.34 -7.30 17.03
C ASN A 162 -30.58 -5.97 17.24
N THR A 163 -29.49 -5.99 17.99
CA THR A 163 -28.61 -4.84 18.25
C THR A 163 -27.25 -4.94 17.57
N PHE A 164 -27.12 -5.93 16.66
CA PHE A 164 -25.83 -6.28 16.04
C PHE A 164 -25.12 -5.08 15.42
N ASP A 165 -25.78 -4.32 14.55
CA ASP A 165 -25.15 -3.23 13.80
C ASP A 165 -24.58 -2.13 14.71
N ALA A 166 -25.30 -1.78 15.76
CA ALA A 166 -24.85 -0.78 16.74
C ALA A 166 -23.67 -1.31 17.57
N THR A 167 -23.76 -2.55 18.06
CA THR A 167 -22.70 -3.19 18.86
C THR A 167 -21.45 -3.41 18.04
N PHE A 168 -21.59 -3.94 16.81
CA PHE A 168 -20.50 -4.12 15.88
C PHE A 168 -19.77 -2.81 15.58
N THR A 169 -20.51 -1.75 15.23
CA THR A 169 -19.93 -0.43 14.93
C THR A 169 -19.15 0.13 16.12
N LYS A 170 -19.70 -0.02 17.34
CA LYS A 170 -19.02 0.40 18.56
C LYS A 170 -17.70 -0.36 18.76
N ILE A 171 -17.74 -1.68 18.76
CA ILE A 171 -16.57 -2.54 18.95
C ILE A 171 -15.51 -2.25 17.88
N LEU A 172 -15.92 -2.18 16.61
CA LEU A 172 -14.99 -1.91 15.51
C LEU A 172 -14.30 -0.56 15.66
N ASN A 173 -15.02 0.49 16.06
CA ASN A 173 -14.46 1.82 16.29
C ASN A 173 -13.47 1.83 17.47
N GLU A 174 -13.75 1.13 18.55
CA GLU A 174 -12.87 0.99 19.70
C GLU A 174 -11.56 0.27 19.30
N GLU A 175 -11.66 -0.82 18.55
CA GLU A 175 -10.51 -1.58 18.08
C GLU A 175 -9.69 -0.80 17.03
N LEU A 176 -10.33 -0.08 16.10
CA LEU A 176 -9.63 0.79 15.14
C LEU A 176 -8.92 1.95 15.85
N SER A 177 -9.51 2.53 16.88
CA SER A 177 -8.87 3.59 17.70
C SER A 177 -7.64 3.06 18.44
N SER A 178 -7.76 1.89 19.05
CA SER A 178 -6.63 1.18 19.68
C SER A 178 -5.51 0.89 18.70
N TYR A 179 -5.88 0.41 17.51
CA TYR A 179 -4.93 0.13 16.42
C TYR A 179 -4.23 1.41 15.92
N THR A 180 -4.97 2.50 15.75
CA THR A 180 -4.42 3.82 15.37
C THR A 180 -3.34 4.28 16.37
N THR A 181 -3.62 4.13 17.68
CA THR A 181 -2.67 4.44 18.75
C THR A 181 -1.41 3.56 18.67
N ALA A 182 -1.60 2.26 18.40
CA ALA A 182 -0.47 1.34 18.26
C ALA A 182 0.39 1.64 17.01
N LEU A 183 -0.23 2.03 15.89
CA LEU A 183 0.47 2.49 14.69
C LEU A 183 1.32 3.73 14.96
N GLN A 184 0.77 4.73 15.65
CA GLN A 184 1.51 5.94 16.02
C GLN A 184 2.70 5.63 16.91
N LYS A 185 2.51 4.76 17.91
CA LYS A 185 3.59 4.31 18.78
C LYS A 185 4.71 3.60 18.00
N ALA A 186 4.36 2.68 17.11
CA ALA A 186 5.32 1.98 16.27
C ALA A 186 6.05 2.92 15.31
N TYR A 187 5.33 3.88 14.69
CA TYR A 187 5.92 4.91 13.83
C TYR A 187 6.97 5.74 14.57
N ASN A 188 6.69 6.14 15.80
CA ASN A 188 7.61 6.95 16.61
C ASN A 188 8.83 6.15 17.10
N SER A 189 8.71 4.83 17.25
CA SER A 189 9.79 3.97 17.74
C SER A 189 10.71 3.45 16.66
N THR A 190 10.25 3.28 15.42
CA THR A 190 11.08 2.71 14.35
C THR A 190 12.04 3.73 13.74
N SER A 191 13.28 3.28 13.47
CA SER A 191 14.28 4.05 12.73
C SER A 191 14.28 3.77 11.22
N SER A 192 13.54 2.76 10.77
CA SER A 192 13.47 2.36 9.38
C SER A 192 12.50 3.24 8.58
N GLU A 193 13.01 3.99 7.61
CA GLU A 193 12.20 4.86 6.76
C GLU A 193 11.13 4.08 5.98
N ASN A 194 11.49 2.94 5.41
CA ASN A 194 10.53 2.09 4.72
C ASN A 194 9.40 1.61 5.64
N THR A 195 9.74 1.27 6.90
CA THR A 195 8.73 0.87 7.89
C THR A 195 7.85 2.06 8.27
N ARG A 196 8.40 3.26 8.41
CA ARG A 196 7.63 4.50 8.67
C ARG A 196 6.62 4.78 7.58
N GLU A 197 6.98 4.67 6.30
CA GLU A 197 6.05 4.89 5.19
C GLU A 197 4.89 3.89 5.21
N ILE A 198 5.16 2.61 5.48
CA ILE A 198 4.12 1.59 5.62
C ILE A 198 3.19 1.92 6.80
N LEU A 199 3.75 2.26 7.96
CA LEU A 199 2.97 2.60 9.15
C LEU A 199 2.14 3.88 8.95
N LYS A 200 2.67 4.88 8.24
CA LYS A 200 1.96 6.11 7.89
C LYS A 200 0.80 5.84 6.94
N THR A 201 1.00 4.99 5.94
CA THR A 201 -0.05 4.56 5.01
C THR A 201 -1.17 3.82 5.76
N ALA A 202 -0.82 2.87 6.63
CA ALA A 202 -1.75 2.15 7.48
C ALA A 202 -2.54 3.10 8.41
N PHE A 203 -1.85 4.07 9.02
CA PHE A 203 -2.46 5.08 9.89
C PHE A 203 -3.49 5.93 9.13
N ASN A 204 -3.11 6.46 7.97
CA ASN A 204 -4.01 7.29 7.16
C ASN A 204 -5.25 6.51 6.70
N SER A 205 -5.08 5.27 6.25
CA SER A 205 -6.18 4.39 5.86
C SER A 205 -7.12 4.10 7.04
N THR A 206 -6.56 3.87 8.24
CA THR A 206 -7.36 3.61 9.45
C THR A 206 -8.13 4.85 9.89
N LYS A 207 -7.54 6.05 9.79
CA LYS A 207 -8.25 7.31 10.12
C LYS A 207 -9.49 7.53 9.26
N VAL A 208 -9.45 7.17 7.99
CA VAL A 208 -10.62 7.24 7.10
C VAL A 208 -11.74 6.30 7.58
N LEU A 209 -11.39 5.12 8.11
CA LEU A 209 -12.36 4.14 8.61
C LEU A 209 -13.03 4.58 9.92
N VAL A 210 -12.29 5.23 10.82
CA VAL A 210 -12.82 5.74 12.10
C VAL A 210 -13.74 6.96 11.88
N GLY A 211 -13.62 7.63 10.71
CA GLY A 211 -14.27 8.90 10.45
C GLY A 211 -13.67 10.05 11.28
N ASP A 212 -13.83 11.29 10.83
CA ASP A 212 -13.28 12.49 11.48
C ASP A 212 -13.84 12.80 12.90
N LYS A 213 -14.59 11.86 13.50
CA LYS A 213 -15.19 12.05 14.84
C LYS A 213 -14.22 11.86 16.01
N ALA A 214 -12.99 11.44 15.77
CA ALA A 214 -12.02 11.19 16.85
C ALA A 214 -11.12 12.40 17.19
N THR A 215 -11.44 13.61 16.71
CA THR A 215 -10.66 14.83 16.94
C THR A 215 -11.49 15.97 17.54
N ASN A 216 -12.41 15.67 18.46
CA ASN A 216 -13.01 16.70 19.31
C ASN A 216 -12.96 16.25 20.76
#